data_9dab2c2a1f504cfa4a658617f311ead0
#
_entry.id   9dab2c2a1f504cfa4a658617f311ead0
#
_cell.length_a   1.000
_cell.length_b   1.000
_cell.length_c   1.000
_cell.angle_alpha   90.00
_cell.angle_beta   90.00
_cell.angle_gamma   90.00
#
_symmetry.space_group_name_H-M   'P 1'
#
loop_
_entity.id
_entity.type
_entity.pdbx_description
1 polymer ?
#
loop_
_entity_poly.entity_id
_entity_poly.type
_entity_poly.pdbx_seq_one_letter_code
_entity_poly.pdbx_strand_id
1 'polypeptide(L)' 'MPKTLHLTAVIWREGKQYVSRCPEIGVASYGKTPTAARQALQEAVELWISNARKLGILGDVQPSLEMKERYTAPIEVAV' A
#
# COMPACT_ATOMS: atom_id res chain seq x y z
N MET A 1 10.66 9.16 -19.19
CA MET A 1 9.26 8.75 -19.13
C MET A 1 8.90 8.39 -17.70
N PRO A 2 7.77 8.85 -17.19
CA PRO A 2 7.36 8.43 -15.86
C PRO A 2 7.08 6.92 -15.84
N LYS A 3 7.58 6.26 -14.83
CA LYS A 3 7.38 4.84 -14.63
C LYS A 3 6.13 4.62 -13.77
N THR A 4 5.23 3.79 -14.23
CA THR A 4 4.05 3.44 -13.45
C THR A 4 4.38 2.24 -12.56
N LEU A 5 4.14 2.39 -11.27
CA LEU A 5 4.31 1.31 -10.31
C LEU A 5 2.95 0.66 -10.05
N HIS A 6 2.93 -0.66 -10.01
CA HIS A 6 1.73 -1.43 -9.68
C HIS A 6 1.90 -2.03 -8.30
N LEU A 7 1.29 -1.38 -7.32
CA LEU A 7 1.37 -1.80 -5.93
C LEU A 7 0.04 -2.40 -5.49
N THR A 8 0.04 -3.05 -4.34
CA THR A 8 -1.12 -3.76 -3.83
C THR A 8 -1.82 -2.94 -2.76
N ALA A 9 -3.14 -2.95 -2.77
CA ALA A 9 -3.95 -2.44 -1.67
C ALA A 9 -4.68 -3.62 -1.04
N VAL A 10 -4.49 -3.81 0.27
CA VAL A 10 -5.26 -4.76 1.06
C VAL A 10 -6.21 -3.94 1.91
N ILE A 11 -7.50 -4.30 1.90
CA ILE A 11 -8.53 -3.52 2.57
C ILE A 11 -9.35 -4.47 3.44
N TRP A 12 -9.64 -4.05 4.67
CA TRP A 12 -10.50 -4.82 5.57
C TRP A 12 -11.30 -3.87 6.44
N ARG A 13 -12.38 -4.40 7.00
CA ARG A 13 -13.26 -3.61 7.86
C ARG A 13 -12.80 -3.70 9.31
N GLU A 14 -12.71 -2.56 9.97
CA GLU A 14 -12.50 -2.47 11.42
C GLU A 14 -13.56 -1.55 12.01
N GLY A 15 -14.50 -2.16 12.74
CA GLY A 15 -15.60 -1.40 13.32
C GLY A 15 -16.45 -0.74 12.25
N LYS A 16 -16.54 0.58 12.27
CA LYS A 16 -17.37 1.34 11.34
C LYS A 16 -16.59 1.92 10.18
N GLN A 17 -15.32 1.56 10.06
CA GLN A 17 -14.50 2.07 8.97
C GLN A 17 -13.70 0.96 8.31
N TYR A 18 -13.10 1.28 7.19
CA TYR A 18 -12.25 0.36 6.44
C TYR A 18 -10.81 0.82 6.53
N VAL A 19 -9.91 -0.12 6.78
CA VAL A 19 -8.48 0.10 6.82
C VAL A 19 -7.88 -0.41 5.52
N SER A 20 -6.89 0.32 5.02
CA SER A 20 -6.16 -0.07 3.83
C SER A 20 -4.67 -0.10 4.12
N ARG A 21 -3.96 -0.98 3.42
CA ARG A 21 -2.51 -1.12 3.59
C ARG A 21 -1.85 -1.51 2.28
N CYS A 22 -0.69 -0.91 2.03
CA CYS A 22 0.17 -1.28 0.92
C CYS A 22 1.32 -2.13 1.50
N PRO A 23 1.28 -3.47 1.31
CA PRO A 23 2.28 -4.34 1.95
C PRO A 23 3.70 -4.10 1.45
N GLU A 24 3.88 -3.65 0.22
CA GLU A 24 5.20 -3.44 -0.38
C GLU A 24 6.04 -2.43 0.39
N ILE A 25 5.42 -1.44 0.98
CA ILE A 25 6.13 -0.35 1.67
C ILE A 25 5.60 -0.10 3.09
N GLY A 26 4.59 -0.86 3.52
CA GLY A 26 4.07 -0.75 4.88
C GLY A 26 3.24 0.51 5.16
N VAL A 27 2.83 1.24 4.13
CA VAL A 27 1.97 2.41 4.29
C VAL A 27 0.53 1.97 4.50
N ALA A 28 -0.19 2.65 5.38
CA ALA A 28 -1.58 2.36 5.68
C ALA A 28 -2.42 3.64 5.68
N SER A 29 -3.72 3.46 5.46
CA SER A 29 -4.67 4.55 5.53
C SER A 29 -6.05 3.97 5.90
N TYR A 30 -7.09 4.78 5.82
CA TYR A 30 -8.44 4.34 6.17
C TYR A 30 -9.48 5.20 5.47
N GLY A 31 -10.73 4.73 5.50
CA GLY A 31 -11.86 5.46 4.94
C GLY A 31 -13.17 4.86 5.40
N LYS A 32 -14.27 5.53 5.09
CA LYS A 32 -15.61 5.08 5.49
C LYS A 32 -16.16 3.98 4.60
N THR A 33 -15.58 3.78 3.44
CA THR A 33 -15.96 2.73 2.48
C THR A 33 -14.69 2.09 1.94
N PRO A 34 -14.78 0.88 1.35
CA PRO A 34 -13.60 0.28 0.71
C PRO A 34 -12.98 1.18 -0.36
N THR A 35 -13.81 1.82 -1.17
CA THR A 35 -13.33 2.73 -2.21
C THR A 35 -12.61 3.94 -1.62
N ALA A 36 -13.19 4.53 -0.55
CA ALA A 36 -12.56 5.67 0.13
C ALA A 36 -11.23 5.28 0.78
N ALA A 37 -11.16 4.09 1.38
CA ALA A 37 -9.93 3.58 1.98
C ALA A 37 -8.85 3.35 0.91
N ARG A 38 -9.22 2.79 -0.24
CA ARG A 38 -8.30 2.59 -1.35
C ARG A 38 -7.76 3.92 -1.88
N GLN A 39 -8.64 4.89 -2.06
CA GLN A 39 -8.23 6.21 -2.56
C GLN A 39 -7.32 6.94 -1.57
N ALA A 40 -7.64 6.87 -0.30
CA ALA A 40 -6.80 7.46 0.75
C ALA A 40 -5.43 6.80 0.77
N LEU A 41 -5.37 5.48 0.57
CA LEU A 41 -4.10 4.76 0.50
C LEU A 41 -3.28 5.20 -0.71
N GLN A 42 -3.92 5.36 -1.86
CA GLN A 42 -3.22 5.82 -3.06
C GLN A 42 -2.55 7.17 -2.83
N GLU A 43 -3.25 8.10 -2.22
CA GLU A 43 -2.69 9.42 -1.90
C GLU A 43 -1.53 9.31 -0.91
N ALA A 44 -1.67 8.46 0.10
CA ALA A 44 -0.62 8.24 1.09
C ALA A 44 0.63 7.61 0.47
N VAL A 45 0.44 6.64 -0.44
CA VAL A 45 1.55 6.00 -1.16
C VAL A 45 2.25 6.99 -2.08
N GLU A 46 1.49 7.80 -2.81
CA GLU A 46 2.06 8.83 -3.68
C GLU A 46 2.93 9.81 -2.90
N LEU A 47 2.44 10.23 -1.73
CA LEU A 47 3.18 11.13 -0.86
C LEU A 47 4.44 10.46 -0.32
N TRP A 48 4.32 9.19 0.10
CA TRP A 48 5.46 8.43 0.61
C TRP A 48 6.57 8.31 -0.44
N ILE A 49 6.19 7.96 -1.67
CA ILE A 49 7.15 7.82 -2.78
C ILE A 49 7.80 9.16 -3.11
N SER A 50 7.02 10.24 -3.12
CA SER A 50 7.55 11.59 -3.36
C SER A 50 8.58 11.97 -2.30
N ASN A 51 8.28 11.71 -1.04
CA ASN A 51 9.20 12.00 0.07
C ASN A 51 10.43 11.10 0.03
N ALA A 52 10.27 9.82 -0.27
CA ALA A 52 11.39 8.89 -0.39
C ALA A 52 12.36 9.31 -1.49
N ARG A 53 11.82 9.81 -2.60
CA ARG A 53 12.64 10.31 -3.70
C ARG A 53 13.43 11.53 -3.26
N LYS A 54 12.81 12.46 -2.56
CA LYS A 54 13.47 13.68 -2.06
C LYS A 54 14.57 13.36 -1.05
N LEU A 55 14.36 12.33 -0.23
CA LEU A 55 15.33 11.92 0.78
C LEU A 55 16.41 10.99 0.23
N GLY A 56 16.31 10.57 -1.03
CA GLY A 56 17.29 9.70 -1.65
C GLY A 56 17.22 8.24 -1.19
N ILE A 57 16.12 7.83 -0.56
CA ILE A 57 15.96 6.46 -0.04
C ILE A 57 15.12 5.57 -0.94
N LEU A 58 14.63 6.08 -2.06
CA LEU A 58 13.76 5.31 -2.94
C LEU A 58 14.45 4.04 -3.46
N GLY A 59 15.75 4.10 -3.71
CA GLY A 59 16.51 2.94 -4.16
C GLY A 59 16.53 1.78 -3.16
N ASP A 60 16.44 2.08 -1.86
CA ASP A 60 16.45 1.06 -0.80
C ASP A 60 15.21 0.17 -0.85
N VAL A 61 14.09 0.68 -1.34
CA VAL A 61 12.83 -0.06 -1.41
C VAL A 61 12.46 -0.45 -2.83
N GLN A 62 13.28 -0.09 -3.82
CA GLN A 62 13.00 -0.35 -5.22
C GLN A 62 12.73 -1.83 -5.53
N PRO A 63 13.48 -2.80 -4.97
CA PRO A 63 13.18 -4.21 -5.22
C PRO A 63 11.76 -4.60 -4.83
N SER A 64 11.25 -4.07 -3.71
CA SER A 64 9.87 -4.32 -3.27
C SER A 64 8.86 -3.68 -4.21
N LEU A 65 9.18 -2.49 -4.73
CA LEU A 65 8.29 -1.76 -5.63
C LEU A 65 8.21 -2.39 -7.02
N GLU A 66 9.26 -3.08 -7.44
CA GLU A 66 9.36 -3.66 -8.80
C GLU A 66 9.07 -5.15 -8.83
N MET A 67 8.73 -5.75 -7.73
CA MET A 67 8.39 -7.17 -7.66
C MET A 67 7.17 -7.45 -8.53
N LYS A 68 7.31 -8.37 -9.48
CA LYS A 68 6.27 -8.65 -10.47
C LYS A 68 5.25 -9.68 -10.00
N GLU A 69 5.68 -10.61 -9.15
CA GLU A 69 4.78 -11.64 -8.64
C GLU A 69 4.49 -11.38 -7.17
N ARG A 70 3.22 -11.13 -6.88
CA ARG A 70 2.74 -10.89 -5.53
C ARG A 70 1.41 -11.59 -5.37
N TYR A 71 1.27 -12.23 -4.23
CA TYR A 71 0.04 -12.94 -3.93
C TYR A 71 -0.46 -12.54 -2.56
N THR A 72 -1.77 -12.36 -2.45
CA THR A 72 -2.42 -12.21 -1.16
C THR A 72 -3.32 -13.42 -0.95
N ALA A 73 -3.32 -13.97 0.25
CA ALA A 73 -4.13 -15.13 0.55
C ALA A 73 -4.51 -15.12 2.02
N PRO A 74 -5.69 -15.66 2.37
CA PRO A 74 -6.05 -15.86 3.76
C PRO A 74 -5.24 -17.02 4.34
N ILE A 75 -4.97 -16.94 5.64
CA ILE A 75 -4.42 -18.06 6.39
C ILE A 75 -5.33 -18.31 7.59
N GLU A 76 -5.40 -19.56 8.02
CA GLU A 76 -6.19 -19.93 9.20
C GLU A 76 -5.24 -20.35 10.30
N VAL A 77 -5.47 -19.78 11.48
CA VAL A 77 -4.62 -20.06 12.65
C VAL A 77 -5.53 -20.44 13.83
N ALA A 78 -5.30 -21.62 14.40
CA ALA A 78 -5.99 -22.04 15.60
C ALA A 78 -5.36 -21.35 16.82
N VAL A 79 -6.20 -20.79 17.69
CA VAL A 79 -5.70 -20.08 18.87
C VAL A 79 -6.18 -20.70 20.17
#